data_4193003603fa59867b028dbf73d7dae5
#
_entry.id   4193003603fa59867b028dbf73d7dae5
#
_cell.length_a   1.000
_cell.length_b   1.000
_cell.length_c   1.000
_cell.angle_alpha   90.00
_cell.angle_beta   90.00
_cell.angle_gamma   90.00
#
_symmetry.space_group_name_H-M   'P 1'
#
loop_
_entity.id
_entity.type
_entity.pdbx_description
1 polymer ?
#
loop_
_entity_poly.entity_id
_entity_poly.type
_entity_poly.pdbx_seq_one_letter_code
_entity_poly.pdbx_strand_id
1 'polypeptide(L)'
;VMDALGSNIRVDTKGREVMRILPRNHDGVNEEWISDKTRFVWDGLRRQRLDTPYIRENGKLRKATWGEALAAAAAAMKGKKVAGLVGDLAPVEAAFALKQLIEGQGGNVECRTDGAKLPAGNRSAYVGTATIEDIDTAEAIMVIGANPKVEMPVLNARLRKAWSRGAGIGVIGPKVDLTFETMHLGDGPETMTELLGRDHSDVQEKPSLIILGAGALARNDGDAILG
;
A
#
# COMPACT_ATOMS: atom_id res chain seq x y z
N VAL A 1 5.66 -6.77 4.12
CA VAL A 1 5.80 -7.14 2.71
C VAL A 1 4.47 -7.68 2.20
N MET A 2 4.01 -7.25 1.03
CA MET A 2 2.74 -7.71 0.42
C MET A 2 1.48 -7.40 1.24
N ASP A 3 1.53 -6.42 2.12
CA ASP A 3 0.48 -6.05 3.06
C ASP A 3 0.57 -4.54 3.31
N ALA A 4 -0.54 -3.82 3.15
CA ALA A 4 -0.57 -2.36 3.31
C ALA A 4 -0.48 -1.90 4.78
N LEU A 5 -0.59 -2.82 5.75
CA LEU A 5 -0.51 -2.50 7.17
C LEU A 5 0.91 -2.17 7.65
N GLY A 6 1.94 -2.68 6.97
CA GLY A 6 3.32 -2.59 7.44
C GLY A 6 3.66 -3.59 8.55
N SER A 7 3.09 -4.78 8.49
CA SER A 7 3.32 -5.85 9.48
C SER A 7 4.81 -6.13 9.69
N ASN A 8 5.22 -6.23 10.94
CA ASN A 8 6.59 -6.54 11.35
C ASN A 8 6.89 -8.02 11.18
N ILE A 9 8.02 -8.34 10.60
CA ILE A 9 8.40 -9.72 10.30
C ILE A 9 9.77 -10.09 10.87
N ARG A 10 9.94 -11.39 11.11
CA ARG A 10 11.22 -12.03 11.34
C ARG A 10 11.51 -12.98 10.16
N VAL A 11 12.67 -12.84 9.58
CA VAL A 11 13.12 -13.70 8.47
C VAL A 11 14.15 -14.68 9.03
N ASP A 12 13.83 -15.96 9.00
CA ASP A 12 14.76 -17.02 9.40
C ASP A 12 15.51 -17.52 8.18
N THR A 13 16.84 -17.55 8.27
CA THR A 13 17.74 -17.95 7.18
C THR A 13 18.63 -19.11 7.55
N LYS A 14 19.04 -19.90 6.54
CA LYS A 14 20.12 -20.89 6.65
C LYS A 14 21.14 -20.62 5.56
N GLY A 15 22.31 -20.14 5.97
CA GLY A 15 23.28 -19.62 5.01
C GLY A 15 22.71 -18.44 4.22
N ARG A 16 22.61 -18.56 2.92
CA ARG A 16 22.06 -17.51 2.02
C ARG A 16 20.59 -17.73 1.65
N GLU A 17 19.95 -18.71 2.25
CA GLU A 17 18.57 -19.07 1.91
C GLU A 17 17.59 -18.62 2.99
N VAL A 18 16.49 -17.98 2.56
CA VAL A 18 15.34 -17.72 3.42
C VAL A 18 14.60 -19.04 3.59
N MET A 19 14.36 -19.45 4.84
CA MET A 19 13.69 -20.70 5.18
C MET A 19 12.23 -20.49 5.55
N ARG A 20 11.91 -19.35 6.16
CA ARG A 20 10.54 -18.98 6.54
C ARG A 20 10.46 -17.52 6.95
N ILE A 21 9.23 -16.99 6.92
CA ILE A 21 8.87 -15.69 7.46
C ILE A 21 7.87 -15.92 8.59
N LEU A 22 8.13 -15.31 9.73
CA LEU A 22 7.28 -15.33 10.92
C LEU A 22 6.92 -13.91 11.32
N PRO A 23 5.80 -13.69 12.03
CA PRO A 23 5.52 -12.40 12.61
C PRO A 23 6.58 -12.05 13.66
N ARG A 24 6.92 -10.78 13.74
CA ARG A 24 7.57 -10.18 14.88
C ARG A 24 6.51 -9.43 15.66
N ASN A 25 6.35 -9.72 16.92
CA ASN A 25 5.31 -9.13 17.75
C ASN A 25 5.44 -7.60 17.77
N HIS A 26 4.32 -6.92 17.50
CA HIS A 26 4.19 -5.47 17.58
C HIS A 26 2.72 -5.12 17.84
N ASP A 27 2.39 -4.89 19.11
CA ASP A 27 1.01 -4.71 19.57
C ASP A 27 0.30 -3.54 18.87
N GLY A 28 1.01 -2.45 18.62
CA GLY A 28 0.47 -1.28 17.92
C GLY A 28 0.23 -1.45 16.42
N VAL A 29 0.74 -2.51 15.77
CA VAL A 29 0.60 -2.70 14.32
C VAL A 29 -0.05 -4.04 14.00
N ASN A 30 0.70 -5.12 14.08
CA ASN A 30 0.28 -6.44 13.61
C ASN A 30 0.06 -7.46 14.74
N GLU A 31 0.18 -7.06 15.99
CA GLU A 31 0.17 -7.98 17.12
C GLU A 31 1.15 -9.15 16.86
N GLU A 32 0.72 -10.40 16.99
CA GLU A 32 1.50 -11.59 16.65
C GLU A 32 1.16 -12.18 15.26
N TRP A 33 0.49 -11.43 14.40
CA TRP A 33 -0.04 -11.92 13.12
C TRP A 33 0.70 -11.38 11.91
N ILE A 34 0.70 -12.16 10.83
CA ILE A 34 1.02 -11.73 9.47
C ILE A 34 0.07 -12.40 8.48
N SER A 35 -0.13 -11.80 7.33
CA SER A 35 -0.94 -12.40 6.26
C SER A 35 -0.25 -13.62 5.64
N ASP A 36 -1.02 -14.52 5.07
CA ASP A 36 -0.48 -15.67 4.33
C ASP A 36 0.35 -15.25 3.11
N LYS A 37 -0.02 -14.13 2.47
CA LYS A 37 0.79 -13.54 1.41
C LYS A 37 2.21 -13.23 1.90
N THR A 38 2.33 -12.59 3.04
CA THR A 38 3.63 -12.26 3.67
C THR A 38 4.36 -13.54 4.09
N ARG A 39 3.65 -14.50 4.66
CA ARG A 39 4.22 -15.73 5.19
C ARG A 39 4.86 -16.61 4.11
N PHE A 40 4.28 -16.66 2.93
CA PHE A 40 4.64 -17.65 1.90
C PHE A 40 5.31 -17.05 0.66
N VAL A 41 5.42 -15.73 0.53
CA VAL A 41 6.01 -15.07 -0.65
C VAL A 41 7.50 -15.37 -0.85
N TRP A 42 8.19 -15.82 0.19
CA TRP A 42 9.65 -16.00 0.18
C TRP A 42 10.15 -17.09 -0.76
N ASP A 43 9.35 -18.07 -1.10
CA ASP A 43 9.75 -19.14 -2.04
C ASP A 43 10.01 -18.58 -3.45
N GLY A 44 9.35 -17.48 -3.83
CA GLY A 44 9.62 -16.73 -5.05
C GLY A 44 11.03 -16.15 -5.15
N LEU A 45 11.76 -16.00 -4.04
CA LEU A 45 13.14 -15.52 -4.04
C LEU A 45 14.10 -16.49 -4.75
N ARG A 46 13.73 -17.75 -4.93
CA ARG A 46 14.54 -18.80 -5.54
C ARG A 46 14.19 -19.11 -6.99
N ARG A 47 13.09 -18.55 -7.50
CA ARG A 47 12.54 -18.97 -8.80
C ARG A 47 12.47 -17.79 -9.75
N GLN A 48 12.94 -17.99 -10.98
CA GLN A 48 12.83 -17.04 -12.07
C GLN A 48 13.38 -15.63 -11.73
N ARG A 49 14.44 -15.58 -10.90
CA ARG A 49 15.09 -14.33 -10.51
C ARG A 49 16.24 -14.03 -11.47
N LEU A 50 16.34 -12.77 -11.86
CA LEU A 50 17.53 -12.26 -12.54
C LEU A 50 18.63 -12.05 -11.51
N ASP A 51 19.70 -12.83 -11.59
CA ASP A 51 20.85 -12.80 -10.69
C ASP A 51 22.07 -12.07 -11.30
N THR A 52 22.01 -11.79 -12.59
CA THR A 52 23.03 -11.09 -13.36
C THR A 52 22.38 -10.10 -14.33
N PRO A 53 23.09 -8.99 -14.68
CA PRO A 53 22.61 -8.11 -15.73
C PRO A 53 22.65 -8.78 -17.11
N TYR A 54 21.78 -8.31 -17.99
CA TYR A 54 21.76 -8.69 -19.40
C TYR A 54 21.76 -7.44 -20.28
N ILE A 55 22.46 -7.49 -21.38
CA ILE A 55 22.40 -6.47 -22.44
C ILE A 55 21.92 -7.11 -23.73
N ARG A 56 21.27 -6.30 -24.57
CA ARG A 56 20.81 -6.74 -25.89
C ARG A 56 21.87 -6.40 -26.94
N GLU A 57 22.32 -7.42 -27.63
CA GLU A 57 23.31 -7.32 -28.69
C GLU A 57 22.81 -8.12 -29.91
N ASN A 58 22.75 -7.50 -31.07
CA ASN A 58 22.22 -8.11 -32.30
C ASN A 58 20.83 -8.77 -32.11
N GLY A 59 19.93 -8.09 -31.34
CA GLY A 59 18.59 -8.59 -31.07
C GLY A 59 18.47 -9.66 -30.00
N LYS A 60 19.58 -10.24 -29.50
CA LYS A 60 19.60 -11.29 -28.48
C LYS A 60 20.11 -10.77 -27.15
N LEU A 61 19.57 -11.31 -26.06
CA LEU A 61 20.06 -11.01 -24.70
C LEU A 61 21.28 -11.88 -24.41
N ARG A 62 22.36 -11.26 -23.92
CA ARG A 62 23.53 -11.95 -23.35
C ARG A 62 23.78 -11.51 -21.93
N LYS A 63 24.36 -12.36 -21.12
CA LYS A 63 24.86 -12.02 -19.79
C LYS A 63 25.94 -10.92 -19.94
N ALA A 64 25.94 -9.99 -18.99
CA ALA A 64 26.88 -8.87 -18.93
C ALA A 64 27.41 -8.69 -17.52
N THR A 65 28.54 -8.04 -17.39
CA THR A 65 29.00 -7.51 -16.10
C THR A 65 28.21 -6.26 -15.73
N TRP A 66 28.21 -5.90 -14.47
CA TRP A 66 27.60 -4.66 -14.02
C TRP A 66 28.18 -3.42 -14.70
N GLY A 67 29.49 -3.40 -14.93
CA GLY A 67 30.15 -2.30 -15.66
C GLY A 67 29.63 -2.15 -17.10
N GLU A 68 29.51 -3.25 -17.83
CA GLU A 68 28.95 -3.24 -19.19
C GLU A 68 27.48 -2.79 -19.20
N ALA A 69 26.68 -3.30 -18.25
CA ALA A 69 25.25 -2.97 -18.17
C ALA A 69 25.04 -1.48 -17.83
N LEU A 70 25.78 -0.95 -16.88
CA LEU A 70 25.71 0.46 -16.49
C LEU A 70 26.18 1.38 -17.62
N ALA A 71 27.27 1.02 -18.32
CA ALA A 71 27.75 1.77 -19.49
C ALA A 71 26.71 1.77 -20.62
N ALA A 72 26.07 0.62 -20.89
CA ALA A 72 25.00 0.52 -21.89
C ALA A 72 23.77 1.36 -21.51
N ALA A 73 23.37 1.33 -20.23
CA ALA A 73 22.28 2.15 -19.73
C ALA A 73 22.58 3.65 -19.85
N ALA A 74 23.78 4.07 -19.43
CA ALA A 74 24.22 5.46 -19.56
C ALA A 74 24.23 5.94 -21.02
N ALA A 75 24.72 5.09 -21.93
CA ALA A 75 24.71 5.40 -23.37
C ALA A 75 23.28 5.54 -23.93
N ALA A 76 22.37 4.67 -23.49
CA ALA A 76 20.98 4.72 -23.92
C ALA A 76 20.25 5.99 -23.42
N MET A 77 20.59 6.49 -22.25
CA MET A 77 19.99 7.69 -21.65
C MET A 77 20.59 9.01 -22.19
N LYS A 78 21.83 8.97 -22.70
CA LYS A 78 22.56 10.17 -23.12
C LYS A 78 21.79 10.98 -24.16
N GLY A 79 21.51 12.25 -23.86
CA GLY A 79 20.78 13.17 -24.76
C GLY A 79 19.33 12.83 -24.99
N LYS A 80 18.72 11.97 -24.15
CA LYS A 80 17.31 11.60 -24.23
C LYS A 80 16.50 12.21 -23.10
N LYS A 81 15.20 12.37 -23.31
CA LYS A 81 14.25 12.57 -22.21
C LYS A 81 14.08 11.24 -21.51
N VAL A 82 14.41 11.20 -20.24
CA VAL A 82 14.37 10.00 -19.42
C VAL A 82 13.23 10.10 -18.41
N ALA A 83 12.48 9.02 -18.25
CA ALA A 83 11.50 8.86 -17.19
C ALA A 83 11.85 7.65 -16.33
N GLY A 84 11.69 7.78 -15.02
CA GLY A 84 11.87 6.70 -14.05
C GLY A 84 10.52 6.21 -13.57
N LEU A 85 10.35 4.89 -13.49
CA LEU A 85 9.21 4.27 -12.85
C LEU A 85 9.72 3.31 -11.79
N VAL A 86 9.22 3.44 -10.56
CA VAL A 86 9.56 2.56 -9.45
C VAL A 86 8.29 1.95 -8.87
N GLY A 87 8.31 0.64 -8.65
CA GLY A 87 7.18 -0.08 -8.07
C GLY A 87 7.19 -0.01 -6.54
N ASP A 88 6.04 -0.28 -5.97
CA ASP A 88 5.74 -0.29 -4.53
C ASP A 88 6.50 -1.34 -3.71
N LEU A 89 7.06 -2.37 -4.37
CA LEU A 89 7.90 -3.38 -3.73
C LEU A 89 9.40 -3.07 -3.77
N ALA A 90 9.80 -1.92 -4.34
CA ALA A 90 11.20 -1.49 -4.36
C ALA A 90 11.62 -0.95 -2.98
N PRO A 91 12.88 -1.20 -2.54
CA PRO A 91 13.39 -0.58 -1.33
C PRO A 91 13.46 0.94 -1.48
N VAL A 92 13.26 1.66 -0.37
CA VAL A 92 13.27 3.13 -0.32
C VAL A 92 14.59 3.70 -0.85
N GLU A 93 15.71 3.04 -0.57
CA GLU A 93 17.05 3.45 -1.04
C GLU A 93 17.15 3.38 -2.58
N ALA A 94 16.58 2.33 -3.20
CA ALA A 94 16.56 2.19 -4.65
C ALA A 94 15.65 3.23 -5.30
N ALA A 95 14.50 3.50 -4.69
CA ALA A 95 13.57 4.54 -5.14
C ALA A 95 14.22 5.93 -5.09
N PHE A 96 14.91 6.24 -3.99
CA PHE A 96 15.62 7.50 -3.81
C PHE A 96 16.80 7.65 -4.80
N ALA A 97 17.61 6.60 -4.98
CA ALA A 97 18.70 6.62 -5.95
C ALA A 97 18.19 6.81 -7.39
N LEU A 98 17.11 6.15 -7.75
CA LEU A 98 16.47 6.35 -9.06
C LEU A 98 15.99 7.79 -9.22
N LYS A 99 15.35 8.35 -8.20
CA LYS A 99 14.91 9.74 -8.20
C LYS A 99 16.09 10.69 -8.46
N GLN A 100 17.16 10.58 -7.70
CA GLN A 100 18.35 11.43 -7.87
C GLN A 100 18.96 11.30 -9.28
N LEU A 101 19.05 10.06 -9.81
CA LEU A 101 19.61 9.81 -11.13
C LEU A 101 18.77 10.49 -12.23
N ILE A 102 17.46 10.31 -12.19
CA ILE A 102 16.56 10.77 -13.26
C ILE A 102 16.34 12.28 -13.19
N GLU A 103 16.07 12.84 -12.00
CA GLU A 103 15.90 14.28 -11.82
C GLU A 103 17.20 15.05 -12.11
N GLY A 104 18.37 14.48 -11.78
CA GLY A 104 19.67 15.05 -12.12
C GLY A 104 19.94 15.17 -13.63
N GLN A 105 19.16 14.46 -14.46
CA GLN A 105 19.18 14.58 -15.92
C GLN A 105 18.00 15.37 -16.48
N GLY A 106 17.21 16.03 -15.62
CA GLY A 106 16.01 16.79 -16.01
C GLY A 106 14.83 15.90 -16.39
N GLY A 107 14.80 14.65 -15.95
CA GLY A 107 13.71 13.70 -16.16
C GLY A 107 12.70 13.70 -15.02
N ASN A 108 11.63 12.92 -15.18
CA ASN A 108 10.58 12.76 -14.20
C ASN A 108 10.55 11.33 -13.65
N VAL A 109 10.20 11.20 -12.36
CA VAL A 109 10.02 9.90 -11.69
C VAL A 109 8.58 9.76 -11.22
N GLU A 110 8.03 8.57 -11.41
CA GLU A 110 6.70 8.21 -10.92
C GLU A 110 6.77 6.90 -10.12
N CYS A 111 6.03 6.83 -9.02
CA CYS A 111 5.94 5.64 -8.17
C CYS A 111 4.49 5.18 -7.92
N ARG A 112 3.50 5.96 -8.32
CA ARG A 112 2.07 5.68 -8.07
C ARG A 112 1.53 4.76 -9.15
N THR A 113 1.83 3.49 -9.03
CA THR A 113 1.38 2.47 -9.99
C THR A 113 -0.11 2.15 -9.86
N ASP A 114 -0.72 2.46 -8.74
CA ASP A 114 -2.16 2.33 -8.47
C ASP A 114 -3.00 3.51 -9.00
N GLY A 115 -2.35 4.59 -9.43
CA GLY A 115 -3.02 5.80 -9.90
C GLY A 115 -3.55 6.71 -8.79
N ALA A 116 -3.27 6.42 -7.51
CA ALA A 116 -3.75 7.22 -6.38
C ALA A 116 -3.31 8.68 -6.49
N LYS A 117 -4.26 9.59 -6.32
CA LYS A 117 -4.03 11.04 -6.36
C LYS A 117 -3.73 11.55 -4.96
N LEU A 118 -2.44 11.59 -4.63
CA LEU A 118 -2.00 12.17 -3.37
C LEU A 118 -1.61 13.63 -3.57
N PRO A 119 -2.03 14.55 -2.67
CA PRO A 119 -1.71 15.97 -2.79
C PRO A 119 -0.20 16.18 -2.68
N ALA A 120 0.33 17.08 -3.51
CA ALA A 120 1.76 17.41 -3.53
C ALA A 120 2.21 18.26 -2.31
N GLY A 121 1.26 18.74 -1.52
CA GLY A 121 1.51 19.67 -0.42
C GLY A 121 1.68 19.00 0.94
N ASN A 122 0.73 19.21 1.83
CA ASN A 122 0.83 18.74 3.21
C ASN A 122 0.72 17.22 3.32
N ARG A 123 1.74 16.59 3.88
CA ARG A 123 1.79 15.14 4.10
C ARG A 123 0.71 14.63 5.06
N SER A 124 0.21 15.45 5.96
CA SER A 124 -0.85 15.05 6.90
C SER A 124 -2.13 14.61 6.19
N ALA A 125 -2.38 15.08 4.96
CA ALA A 125 -3.52 14.66 4.17
C ALA A 125 -3.51 13.17 3.77
N TYR A 126 -2.34 12.50 3.74
CA TYR A 126 -2.24 11.10 3.36
C TYR A 126 -1.47 10.23 4.38
N VAL A 127 -0.77 10.82 5.33
CA VAL A 127 -0.15 10.07 6.42
C VAL A 127 -1.18 9.71 7.49
N GLY A 128 -2.24 10.51 7.57
CA GLY A 128 -3.29 10.35 8.58
C GLY A 128 -2.88 10.88 9.96
N THR A 129 -3.85 10.99 10.83
CA THR A 129 -3.69 11.43 12.24
C THR A 129 -3.97 10.30 13.22
N ALA A 130 -4.64 9.23 12.76
CA ALA A 130 -4.98 8.08 13.55
C ALA A 130 -3.88 7.00 13.48
N THR A 131 -3.76 6.25 14.55
CA THR A 131 -2.91 5.05 14.64
C THR A 131 -3.75 3.79 14.37
N ILE A 132 -3.08 2.67 14.14
CA ILE A 132 -3.76 1.38 14.00
C ILE A 132 -4.42 0.96 15.33
N GLU A 133 -3.85 1.37 16.46
CA GLU A 133 -4.37 1.10 17.80
C GLU A 133 -5.70 1.80 18.05
N ASP A 134 -5.97 2.93 17.40
CA ASP A 134 -7.24 3.65 17.58
C ASP A 134 -8.46 2.83 17.14
N ILE A 135 -8.26 1.81 16.28
CA ILE A 135 -9.29 0.82 15.95
C ILE A 135 -9.81 0.11 17.20
N ASP A 136 -8.94 -0.10 18.19
CA ASP A 136 -9.29 -0.88 19.39
C ASP A 136 -10.27 -0.13 20.30
N THR A 137 -10.35 1.18 20.19
CA THR A 137 -11.23 2.04 21.01
C THR A 137 -12.35 2.69 20.19
N ALA A 138 -12.29 2.61 18.86
CA ALA A 138 -13.31 3.20 18.00
C ALA A 138 -14.68 2.52 18.19
N GLU A 139 -15.72 3.30 18.34
CA GLU A 139 -17.11 2.83 18.42
C GLU A 139 -17.79 2.81 17.06
N ALA A 140 -17.31 3.65 16.12
CA ALA A 140 -17.77 3.70 14.73
C ALA A 140 -16.57 3.76 13.78
N ILE A 141 -16.56 2.92 12.76
CA ILE A 141 -15.49 2.86 11.77
C ILE A 141 -16.10 2.91 10.38
N MET A 142 -15.58 3.79 9.53
CA MET A 142 -15.99 3.88 8.13
C MET A 142 -14.85 3.43 7.23
N VAL A 143 -15.11 2.49 6.33
CA VAL A 143 -14.17 1.99 5.32
C VAL A 143 -14.62 2.50 3.95
N ILE A 144 -13.79 3.30 3.30
CA ILE A 144 -14.11 3.95 2.02
C ILE A 144 -13.14 3.48 0.95
N GLY A 145 -13.64 2.82 -0.09
CA GLY A 145 -12.87 2.42 -1.27
C GLY A 145 -11.71 1.47 -0.97
N ALA A 146 -11.84 0.62 0.05
CA ALA A 146 -10.85 -0.40 0.41
C ALA A 146 -11.51 -1.77 0.63
N ASN A 147 -10.72 -2.82 0.40
CA ASN A 147 -11.05 -4.18 0.82
C ASN A 147 -10.02 -4.69 1.83
N PRO A 148 -10.20 -4.40 3.14
CA PRO A 148 -9.24 -4.79 4.16
C PRO A 148 -8.92 -6.30 4.18
N LYS A 149 -9.88 -7.16 3.85
CA LYS A 149 -9.66 -8.61 3.78
C LYS A 149 -8.58 -9.01 2.78
N VAL A 150 -8.47 -8.28 1.67
CA VAL A 150 -7.51 -8.59 0.59
C VAL A 150 -6.25 -7.73 0.71
N GLU A 151 -6.41 -6.45 0.98
CA GLU A 151 -5.31 -5.48 0.98
C GLU A 151 -4.52 -5.51 2.29
N MET A 152 -5.21 -5.71 3.43
CA MET A 152 -4.69 -5.61 4.79
C MET A 152 -5.31 -6.69 5.71
N PRO A 153 -5.05 -7.99 5.49
CA PRO A 153 -5.77 -9.05 6.22
C PRO A 153 -5.63 -8.96 7.73
N VAL A 154 -4.50 -8.49 8.24
CA VAL A 154 -4.28 -8.32 9.68
C VAL A 154 -5.10 -7.14 10.22
N LEU A 155 -5.22 -6.04 9.45
CA LEU A 155 -6.14 -4.95 9.81
C LEU A 155 -7.59 -5.43 9.82
N ASN A 156 -7.98 -6.27 8.85
CA ASN A 156 -9.32 -6.86 8.83
C ASN A 156 -9.61 -7.70 10.08
N ALA A 157 -8.61 -8.43 10.58
CA ALA A 157 -8.74 -9.15 11.85
C ALA A 157 -8.95 -8.19 13.03
N ARG A 158 -8.26 -7.05 13.05
CA ARG A 158 -8.42 -6.01 14.08
C ARG A 158 -9.81 -5.34 13.99
N LEU A 159 -10.28 -5.04 12.79
CA LEU A 159 -11.65 -4.58 12.56
C LEU A 159 -12.69 -5.57 13.07
N ARG A 160 -12.48 -6.86 12.83
CA ARG A 160 -13.36 -7.91 13.36
C ARG A 160 -13.36 -7.92 14.91
N LYS A 161 -12.23 -7.70 15.55
CA LYS A 161 -12.15 -7.56 17.00
C LYS A 161 -12.94 -6.34 17.50
N ALA A 162 -12.85 -5.21 16.81
CA ALA A 162 -13.65 -4.02 17.12
C ALA A 162 -15.15 -4.29 16.94
N TRP A 163 -15.55 -4.89 15.84
CA TRP A 163 -16.93 -5.32 15.60
C TRP A 163 -17.46 -6.25 16.69
N SER A 164 -16.68 -7.24 17.13
CA SER A 164 -17.08 -8.17 18.19
C SER A 164 -17.24 -7.50 19.57
N ARG A 165 -16.66 -6.30 19.76
CA ARG A 165 -16.87 -5.45 20.95
C ARG A 165 -18.07 -4.51 20.79
N GLY A 166 -18.73 -4.51 19.65
CA GLY A 166 -19.91 -3.69 19.38
C GLY A 166 -19.67 -2.47 18.52
N ALA A 167 -18.45 -2.27 17.96
CA ALA A 167 -18.20 -1.19 17.03
C ALA A 167 -19.05 -1.33 15.76
N GLY A 168 -19.69 -0.23 15.34
CA GLY A 168 -20.40 -0.14 14.05
C GLY A 168 -19.39 0.02 12.92
N ILE A 169 -19.48 -0.82 11.88
CA ILE A 169 -18.59 -0.73 10.71
C ILE A 169 -19.40 -0.47 9.44
N GLY A 170 -19.25 0.73 8.88
CA GLY A 170 -19.83 1.16 7.61
C GLY A 170 -18.85 0.99 6.46
N VAL A 171 -19.37 0.63 5.27
CA VAL A 171 -18.57 0.48 4.05
C VAL A 171 -19.17 1.33 2.94
N ILE A 172 -18.35 2.15 2.29
CA ILE A 172 -18.67 2.89 1.07
C ILE A 172 -17.74 2.39 -0.04
N GLY A 173 -18.34 1.97 -1.14
CA GLY A 173 -17.68 1.37 -2.29
C GLY A 173 -18.27 0.01 -2.63
N PRO A 174 -17.64 -0.77 -3.52
CA PRO A 174 -18.14 -2.08 -3.89
C PRO A 174 -18.42 -2.96 -2.68
N LYS A 175 -19.54 -3.68 -2.69
CA LYS A 175 -19.89 -4.59 -1.60
C LYS A 175 -18.82 -5.68 -1.44
N VAL A 176 -18.23 -5.75 -0.25
CA VAL A 176 -17.16 -6.71 0.09
C VAL A 176 -17.59 -7.60 1.27
N ASP A 177 -17.18 -8.86 1.25
CA ASP A 177 -17.33 -9.78 2.39
C ASP A 177 -16.09 -9.68 3.27
N LEU A 178 -16.21 -9.00 4.41
CA LEU A 178 -15.13 -8.84 5.40
C LEU A 178 -15.09 -9.96 6.47
N THR A 179 -15.93 -10.99 6.33
CA THR A 179 -16.06 -12.12 7.28
C THR A 179 -16.79 -11.77 8.60
N PHE A 180 -17.36 -10.58 8.70
CA PHE A 180 -18.21 -10.11 9.77
C PHE A 180 -19.25 -9.15 9.20
N GLU A 181 -20.28 -8.85 9.96
CA GLU A 181 -21.38 -8.01 9.50
C GLU A 181 -20.94 -6.54 9.40
N THR A 182 -21.30 -5.91 8.28
CA THR A 182 -21.02 -4.50 8.01
C THR A 182 -22.24 -3.82 7.42
N MET A 183 -22.37 -2.53 7.66
CA MET A 183 -23.39 -1.70 7.01
C MET A 183 -22.85 -1.22 5.66
N HIS A 184 -23.38 -1.76 4.56
CA HIS A 184 -23.09 -1.24 3.24
C HIS A 184 -23.90 0.03 3.01
N LEU A 185 -23.23 1.19 2.95
CA LEU A 185 -23.87 2.51 2.92
C LEU A 185 -24.18 2.97 1.49
N GLY A 186 -23.38 2.49 0.51
CA GLY A 186 -23.54 2.79 -0.92
C GLY A 186 -22.25 2.59 -1.70
N ASP A 187 -22.35 2.67 -3.03
CA ASP A 187 -21.26 2.32 -3.94
C ASP A 187 -20.46 3.53 -4.46
N GLY A 188 -21.00 4.74 -4.33
CA GLY A 188 -20.49 5.92 -5.00
C GLY A 188 -20.35 7.16 -4.13
N PRO A 189 -19.83 8.25 -4.70
CA PRO A 189 -19.59 9.52 -4.00
C PRO A 189 -20.88 10.19 -3.54
N GLU A 190 -22.03 9.88 -4.17
CA GLU A 190 -23.37 10.36 -3.78
C GLU A 190 -23.65 10.00 -2.32
N THR A 191 -23.25 8.81 -1.90
CA THR A 191 -23.37 8.34 -0.51
C THR A 191 -22.65 9.27 0.46
N MET A 192 -21.46 9.74 0.13
CA MET A 192 -20.71 10.68 0.97
C MET A 192 -21.44 12.02 1.05
N THR A 193 -21.93 12.53 -0.09
CA THR A 193 -22.69 13.78 -0.14
C THR A 193 -23.97 13.70 0.70
N GLU A 194 -24.66 12.60 0.63
CA GLU A 194 -25.87 12.34 1.46
C GLU A 194 -25.54 12.26 2.95
N LEU A 195 -24.46 11.60 3.31
CA LEU A 195 -24.00 11.51 4.71
C LEU A 195 -23.60 12.87 5.26
N LEU A 196 -22.86 13.67 4.48
CA LEU A 196 -22.44 15.02 4.89
C LEU A 196 -23.63 16.01 4.98
N GLY A 197 -24.68 15.79 4.19
CA GLY A 197 -25.91 16.60 4.20
C GLY A 197 -26.91 16.25 5.30
N ARG A 198 -26.69 15.17 6.06
CA ARG A 198 -27.57 14.79 7.18
C ARG A 198 -27.36 15.69 8.39
N ASP A 199 -28.43 15.94 9.12
CA ASP A 199 -28.33 16.56 10.44
C ASP A 199 -27.71 15.56 11.43
N HIS A 200 -26.58 15.91 11.99
CA HIS A 200 -25.85 15.11 12.96
C HIS A 200 -25.99 15.64 14.39
N SER A 201 -26.92 16.56 14.63
CA SER A 201 -27.13 17.19 15.94
C SER A 201 -27.42 16.20 17.07
N ASP A 202 -27.96 15.03 16.76
CA ASP A 202 -28.28 13.96 17.71
C ASP A 202 -27.17 12.91 17.87
N VAL A 203 -26.09 13.02 17.10
CA VAL A 203 -24.95 12.10 17.22
C VAL A 203 -24.08 12.55 18.38
N GLN A 204 -24.13 11.82 19.50
CA GLN A 204 -23.12 11.98 20.53
C GLN A 204 -21.71 11.80 19.91
N GLU A 205 -20.75 12.64 20.32
CA GLU A 205 -19.36 12.51 19.88
C GLU A 205 -18.82 11.12 20.30
N LYS A 206 -18.96 10.16 19.41
CA LYS A 206 -18.36 8.83 19.57
C LYS A 206 -17.03 8.83 18.84
N PRO A 207 -16.01 8.18 19.38
CA PRO A 207 -14.77 7.98 18.66
C PRO A 207 -15.05 7.35 17.30
N SER A 208 -14.78 8.08 16.24
CA SER A 208 -14.98 7.64 14.86
C SER A 208 -13.65 7.56 14.14
N LEU A 209 -13.49 6.52 13.33
CA LEU A 209 -12.30 6.28 12.54
C LEU A 209 -12.69 6.14 11.07
N ILE A 210 -11.94 6.77 10.18
CA ILE A 210 -12.11 6.62 8.73
C ILE A 210 -10.89 5.92 8.16
N ILE A 211 -11.13 4.85 7.41
CA ILE A 211 -10.11 4.13 6.64
C ILE A 211 -10.36 4.43 5.16
N LEU A 212 -9.50 5.24 4.58
CA LEU A 212 -9.57 5.63 3.18
C LEU A 212 -8.61 4.79 2.34
N GLY A 213 -9.16 4.02 1.42
CA GLY A 213 -8.38 3.14 0.55
C GLY A 213 -7.87 3.80 -0.72
N ALA A 214 -6.81 3.23 -1.31
CA ALA A 214 -6.25 3.67 -2.58
C ALA A 214 -7.28 3.63 -3.73
N GLY A 215 -8.26 2.73 -3.66
CA GLY A 215 -9.33 2.64 -4.65
C GLY A 215 -10.21 3.89 -4.74
N ALA A 216 -10.45 4.58 -3.62
CA ALA A 216 -11.14 5.86 -3.61
C ALA A 216 -10.26 6.99 -4.19
N LEU A 217 -8.97 7.00 -3.82
CA LEU A 217 -8.01 8.01 -4.26
C LEU A 217 -7.63 7.88 -5.76
N ALA A 218 -7.77 6.69 -6.35
CA ALA A 218 -7.51 6.47 -7.78
C ALA A 218 -8.61 7.02 -8.69
N ARG A 219 -9.76 7.40 -8.14
CA ARG A 219 -10.87 7.99 -8.90
C ARG A 219 -10.54 9.37 -9.43
N ASN A 220 -11.30 9.83 -10.44
CA ASN A 220 -11.15 11.19 -10.99
C ASN A 220 -11.46 12.29 -9.97
N ASP A 221 -12.33 11.98 -9.02
CA ASP A 221 -12.75 12.83 -7.89
C ASP A 221 -11.98 12.55 -6.59
N GLY A 222 -10.88 11.80 -6.65
CA GLY A 222 -10.08 11.41 -5.48
C GLY A 222 -9.59 12.59 -4.62
N ASP A 223 -9.25 13.70 -5.26
CA ASP A 223 -8.85 14.93 -4.55
C ASP A 223 -10.01 15.51 -3.70
N ALA A 224 -11.24 15.45 -4.21
CA ALA A 224 -12.42 15.91 -3.49
C ALA A 224 -12.82 14.95 -2.34
N ILE A 225 -12.52 13.65 -2.48
CA ILE A 225 -12.77 12.67 -1.41
C ILE A 225 -11.78 12.87 -0.25
N LEU A 226 -10.58 13.32 -0.53
CA LEU A 226 -9.53 13.51 0.47
C LEU A 226 -9.67 14.85 1.21
N GLY A 227 -10.21 15.90 0.56
CA GLY A 227 -10.40 17.25 1.10
C GLY A 227 -11.62 17.37 1.97
#